data_fd61fe7c45dc1b4559b23ac292ce2cb0
#
_entry.id   fd61fe7c45dc1b4559b23ac292ce2cb0
#
_cell.length_a   1.000
_cell.length_b   1.000
_cell.length_c   1.000
_cell.angle_alpha   90.00
_cell.angle_beta   90.00
_cell.angle_gamma   90.00
#
_symmetry.space_group_name_H-M   'P 1'
#
loop_
_entity.id
_entity.type
_entity.pdbx_description
1 polymer ?
#
loop_
_entity_poly.entity_id
_entity_poly.type
_entity_poly.pdbx_seq_one_letter_code
_entity_poly.pdbx_strand_id
1 'polypeptide(L)'
;MTEAREHTLDGLVVREWPHPRPRRLALVVHGYGEHIGRYEELADVLHRHGAAVFGPDHRGHGKSAGERVLVEDFEDVVTDVRTVADFARAAHPGLPVVLIGHSMGGLISARFAQRHGTELTALVLSGPVIGDWELPRRLIALDEIPDTPISPAALSRDPAVGAAYMADPLVWHGPMKRPTVESFLRTLETVAKGGDIGRLPLLWLHGDDDRLVPLAGSRVGIQQLSGGVLTERIYPGARHEVFNETNRAEVFADLTRFLDGVLDS
;
A
#
# COMPACT_ATOMS: atom_id res chain seq x y z
N MET A 1 16.82 -14.14 -5.32
CA MET A 1 15.38 -14.50 -5.47
C MET A 1 15.18 -15.40 -6.68
N THR A 2 14.14 -16.23 -6.68
CA THR A 2 13.59 -16.84 -7.88
C THR A 2 13.01 -15.73 -8.76
N GLU A 3 13.09 -15.89 -10.08
CA GLU A 3 12.51 -14.91 -11.02
C GLU A 3 11.02 -14.67 -10.73
N ALA A 4 10.60 -13.40 -10.72
CA ALA A 4 9.21 -13.04 -10.50
C ALA A 4 8.34 -13.55 -11.67
N ARG A 5 7.11 -13.94 -11.37
CA ARG A 5 6.11 -14.40 -12.35
C ARG A 5 5.00 -13.38 -12.47
N GLU A 6 4.42 -13.27 -13.64
CA GLU A 6 3.22 -12.47 -13.87
C GLU A 6 2.04 -13.40 -14.18
N HIS A 7 0.90 -13.11 -13.55
CA HIS A 7 -0.38 -13.77 -13.76
C HIS A 7 -1.42 -12.74 -14.18
N THR A 8 -2.46 -13.17 -14.88
CA THR A 8 -3.60 -12.30 -15.23
C THR A 8 -4.86 -12.86 -14.60
N LEU A 9 -5.49 -12.06 -13.73
CA LEU A 9 -6.74 -12.39 -13.03
C LEU A 9 -7.78 -11.32 -13.36
N ASP A 10 -8.77 -11.64 -14.18
CA ASP A 10 -9.87 -10.73 -14.55
C ASP A 10 -9.40 -9.33 -15.00
N GLY A 11 -8.33 -9.30 -15.80
CA GLY A 11 -7.73 -8.07 -16.31
C GLY A 11 -6.73 -7.39 -15.38
N LEU A 12 -6.53 -7.90 -14.16
CA LEU A 12 -5.46 -7.50 -13.26
C LEU A 12 -4.17 -8.24 -13.60
N VAL A 13 -3.07 -7.55 -13.70
CA VAL A 13 -1.74 -8.16 -13.72
C VAL A 13 -1.27 -8.31 -12.29
N VAL A 14 -1.00 -9.53 -11.88
CA VAL A 14 -0.52 -9.87 -10.54
C VAL A 14 0.91 -10.36 -10.64
N ARG A 15 1.79 -9.75 -9.87
CA ARG A 15 3.18 -10.16 -9.76
C ARG A 15 3.35 -11.06 -8.55
N GLU A 16 3.97 -12.22 -8.78
CA GLU A 16 4.36 -13.19 -7.76
C GLU A 16 5.88 -13.22 -7.65
N TRP A 17 6.41 -13.12 -6.44
CA TRP A 17 7.79 -13.48 -6.11
C TRP A 17 7.77 -14.81 -5.34
N PRO A 18 7.92 -15.94 -6.05
CA PRO A 18 7.71 -17.26 -5.49
C PRO A 18 8.82 -17.64 -4.50
N HIS A 19 8.42 -18.29 -3.40
CA HIS A 19 9.37 -18.86 -2.45
C HIS A 19 9.28 -20.39 -2.44
N PRO A 20 10.41 -21.14 -2.48
CA PRO A 20 10.38 -22.58 -2.64
C PRO A 20 9.75 -23.33 -1.46
N ARG A 21 9.75 -22.75 -0.26
CA ARG A 21 9.13 -23.28 0.97
C ARG A 21 8.62 -22.12 1.81
N PRO A 22 7.53 -21.47 1.40
CA PRO A 22 7.05 -20.32 2.13
C PRO A 22 6.48 -20.73 3.50
N ARG A 23 6.68 -19.87 4.48
CA ARG A 23 6.09 -19.97 5.82
C ARG A 23 4.94 -19.00 6.00
N ARG A 24 4.78 -18.04 5.08
CA ARG A 24 3.77 -16.99 5.09
C ARG A 24 3.51 -16.46 3.67
N LEU A 25 2.36 -15.81 3.52
CA LEU A 25 2.02 -15.01 2.34
C LEU A 25 2.16 -13.54 2.69
N ALA A 26 2.73 -12.76 1.79
CA ALA A 26 2.71 -11.29 1.86
C ALA A 26 1.99 -10.74 0.63
N LEU A 27 0.94 -9.95 0.87
CA LEU A 27 0.21 -9.24 -0.17
C LEU A 27 0.64 -7.78 -0.14
N VAL A 28 1.18 -7.26 -1.24
CA VAL A 28 1.64 -5.87 -1.36
C VAL A 28 0.69 -5.08 -2.23
N VAL A 29 0.24 -3.94 -1.71
CA VAL A 29 -0.78 -3.07 -2.31
C VAL A 29 -0.16 -1.69 -2.52
N HIS A 30 0.10 -1.33 -3.79
CA HIS A 30 0.85 -0.15 -4.18
C HIS A 30 0.03 1.16 -4.10
N GLY A 31 0.70 2.32 -4.23
CA GLY A 31 0.13 3.66 -4.16
C GLY A 31 -0.50 4.14 -5.47
N TYR A 32 -0.96 5.40 -5.45
CA TYR A 32 -1.56 6.05 -6.61
C TYR A 32 -0.52 6.36 -7.69
N GLY A 33 -0.88 6.08 -8.94
CA GLY A 33 -0.08 6.45 -10.11
C GLY A 33 1.19 5.61 -10.33
N GLU A 34 1.43 4.63 -9.48
CA GLU A 34 2.57 3.73 -9.57
C GLU A 34 2.16 2.29 -9.92
N HIS A 35 3.02 1.32 -9.70
CA HIS A 35 2.77 -0.10 -9.99
C HIS A 35 3.59 -1.03 -9.09
N ILE A 36 3.19 -2.30 -9.05
CA ILE A 36 3.78 -3.30 -8.14
C ILE A 36 5.26 -3.59 -8.42
N GLY A 37 5.75 -3.36 -9.64
CA GLY A 37 7.16 -3.54 -9.99
C GLY A 37 8.13 -2.64 -9.23
N ARG A 38 7.67 -1.58 -8.57
CA ARG A 38 8.50 -0.71 -7.73
C ARG A 38 8.82 -1.29 -6.34
N TYR A 39 8.28 -2.46 -6.02
CA TYR A 39 8.41 -3.12 -4.71
C TYR A 39 9.39 -4.30 -4.70
N GLU A 40 10.32 -4.38 -5.66
CA GLU A 40 11.30 -5.46 -5.77
C GLU A 40 12.16 -5.62 -4.50
N GLU A 41 12.65 -4.51 -3.93
CA GLU A 41 13.50 -4.56 -2.74
C GLU A 41 12.72 -5.03 -1.51
N LEU A 42 11.48 -4.53 -1.34
CA LEU A 42 10.57 -5.02 -0.28
C LEU A 42 10.26 -6.51 -0.45
N ALA A 43 9.95 -6.94 -1.68
CA ALA A 43 9.66 -8.33 -1.97
C ALA A 43 10.87 -9.23 -1.68
N ASP A 44 12.09 -8.78 -2.01
CA ASP A 44 13.32 -9.49 -1.69
C ASP A 44 13.55 -9.63 -0.18
N VAL A 45 13.29 -8.57 0.59
CA VAL A 45 13.36 -8.64 2.06
C VAL A 45 12.35 -9.65 2.60
N LEU A 46 11.09 -9.57 2.18
CA LEU A 46 10.04 -10.49 2.62
C LEU A 46 10.33 -11.93 2.20
N HIS A 47 10.84 -12.14 0.99
CA HIS A 47 11.27 -13.46 0.51
C HIS A 47 12.38 -14.04 1.39
N ARG A 48 13.44 -13.28 1.71
CA ARG A 48 14.49 -13.74 2.64
C ARG A 48 13.95 -14.11 4.01
N HIS A 49 12.83 -13.50 4.43
CA HIS A 49 12.11 -13.83 5.67
C HIS A 49 11.04 -14.93 5.48
N GLY A 50 11.09 -15.68 4.39
CA GLY A 50 10.27 -16.87 4.17
C GLY A 50 8.85 -16.58 3.66
N ALA A 51 8.63 -15.45 3.00
CA ALA A 51 7.34 -15.16 2.39
C ALA A 51 7.32 -15.51 0.89
N ALA A 52 6.22 -16.10 0.41
CA ALA A 52 5.82 -15.92 -0.98
C ALA A 52 5.07 -14.59 -1.07
N VAL A 53 5.49 -13.72 -2.01
CA VAL A 53 4.98 -12.35 -2.11
C VAL A 53 4.13 -12.21 -3.36
N PHE A 54 2.97 -11.56 -3.23
CA PHE A 54 2.04 -11.28 -4.32
C PHE A 54 1.64 -9.82 -4.27
N GLY A 55 1.39 -9.22 -5.43
CA GLY A 55 0.80 -7.89 -5.51
C GLY A 55 0.21 -7.64 -6.89
N PRO A 56 -0.99 -7.04 -6.97
CA PRO A 56 -1.56 -6.58 -8.23
C PRO A 56 -0.97 -5.26 -8.67
N ASP A 57 -0.91 -5.02 -9.97
CA ASP A 57 -1.14 -3.69 -10.50
C ASP A 57 -2.64 -3.42 -10.37
N HIS A 58 -3.05 -2.35 -9.69
CA HIS A 58 -4.46 -2.01 -9.58
C HIS A 58 -5.07 -1.70 -10.94
N ARG A 59 -6.40 -1.81 -11.06
CA ARG A 59 -7.10 -1.38 -12.28
C ARG A 59 -6.69 0.04 -12.66
N GLY A 60 -6.38 0.25 -13.95
CA GLY A 60 -5.87 1.52 -14.47
C GLY A 60 -4.43 1.87 -14.09
N HIS A 61 -3.69 0.98 -13.44
CA HIS A 61 -2.29 1.18 -13.05
C HIS A 61 -1.38 0.11 -13.67
N GLY A 62 -0.09 0.43 -13.76
CA GLY A 62 0.91 -0.50 -14.24
C GLY A 62 0.54 -1.15 -15.58
N LYS A 63 0.49 -2.47 -15.61
CA LYS A 63 0.12 -3.28 -16.77
C LYS A 63 -1.35 -3.74 -16.75
N SER A 64 -2.10 -3.48 -15.67
CA SER A 64 -3.49 -3.88 -15.54
C SER A 64 -4.41 -3.08 -16.47
N ALA A 65 -5.53 -3.72 -16.83
CA ALA A 65 -6.58 -3.10 -17.66
C ALA A 65 -7.25 -1.91 -16.96
N GLY A 66 -7.90 -1.08 -17.74
CA GLY A 66 -8.63 0.09 -17.28
C GLY A 66 -8.03 1.40 -17.76
N GLU A 67 -8.81 2.46 -17.62
CA GLU A 67 -8.35 3.81 -17.94
C GLU A 67 -7.34 4.29 -16.89
N ARG A 68 -6.24 4.90 -17.34
CA ARG A 68 -5.14 5.31 -16.45
C ARG A 68 -5.62 6.13 -15.27
N VAL A 69 -5.29 5.63 -14.08
CA VAL A 69 -5.56 6.18 -12.75
C VAL A 69 -7.04 6.49 -12.47
N LEU A 70 -7.96 5.88 -13.24
CA LEU A 70 -9.38 6.00 -12.99
C LEU A 70 -9.83 4.93 -11.99
N VAL A 71 -10.26 5.37 -10.81
CA VAL A 71 -10.85 4.55 -9.77
C VAL A 71 -12.17 5.21 -9.33
N GLU A 72 -13.27 4.71 -9.86
CA GLU A 72 -14.60 5.25 -9.56
C GLU A 72 -15.13 4.79 -8.20
N ASP A 73 -14.73 3.59 -7.76
CA ASP A 73 -15.04 3.06 -6.43
C ASP A 73 -13.87 2.21 -5.89
N PHE A 74 -13.34 2.56 -4.71
CA PHE A 74 -12.31 1.78 -4.06
C PHE A 74 -12.81 0.45 -3.48
N GLU A 75 -14.11 0.26 -3.29
CA GLU A 75 -14.66 -1.05 -2.90
C GLU A 75 -14.41 -2.11 -3.99
N ASP A 76 -14.41 -1.72 -5.26
CA ASP A 76 -14.01 -2.59 -6.36
C ASP A 76 -12.52 -2.97 -6.25
N VAL A 77 -11.64 -2.00 -5.93
CA VAL A 77 -10.22 -2.27 -5.75
C VAL A 77 -9.96 -3.15 -4.53
N VAL A 78 -10.72 -2.98 -3.45
CA VAL A 78 -10.68 -3.89 -2.28
C VAL A 78 -11.09 -5.31 -2.70
N THR A 79 -12.08 -5.45 -3.57
CA THR A 79 -12.52 -6.74 -4.12
C THR A 79 -11.43 -7.36 -5.02
N ASP A 80 -10.72 -6.55 -5.81
CA ASP A 80 -9.57 -6.99 -6.59
C ASP A 80 -8.45 -7.55 -5.69
N VAL A 81 -8.10 -6.85 -4.60
CA VAL A 81 -7.13 -7.34 -3.61
C VAL A 81 -7.61 -8.64 -2.97
N ARG A 82 -8.92 -8.81 -2.75
CA ARG A 82 -9.50 -10.07 -2.27
C ARG A 82 -9.29 -11.20 -3.28
N THR A 83 -9.49 -10.96 -4.56
CA THR A 83 -9.25 -11.95 -5.63
C THR A 83 -7.79 -12.40 -5.63
N VAL A 84 -6.85 -11.46 -5.46
CA VAL A 84 -5.42 -11.79 -5.36
C VAL A 84 -5.09 -12.58 -4.08
N ALA A 85 -5.72 -12.23 -2.96
CA ALA A 85 -5.57 -12.98 -1.70
C ALA A 85 -6.05 -14.43 -1.84
N ASP A 86 -7.18 -14.64 -2.49
CA ASP A 86 -7.74 -15.98 -2.71
C ASP A 86 -6.88 -16.79 -3.68
N PHE A 87 -6.33 -16.17 -4.73
CA PHE A 87 -5.36 -16.79 -5.63
C PHE A 87 -4.10 -17.24 -4.88
N ALA A 88 -3.52 -16.37 -4.06
CA ALA A 88 -2.33 -16.68 -3.28
C ALA A 88 -2.58 -17.80 -2.25
N ARG A 89 -3.75 -17.80 -1.58
CA ARG A 89 -4.16 -18.87 -0.64
C ARG A 89 -4.38 -20.20 -1.34
N ALA A 90 -4.95 -20.20 -2.54
CA ALA A 90 -5.14 -21.41 -3.32
C ALA A 90 -3.81 -22.05 -3.70
N ALA A 91 -2.79 -21.24 -4.00
CA ALA A 91 -1.44 -21.72 -4.27
C ALA A 91 -0.71 -22.24 -3.03
N HIS A 92 -1.03 -21.68 -1.83
CA HIS A 92 -0.36 -21.99 -0.56
C HIS A 92 -1.36 -22.10 0.60
N PRO A 93 -2.15 -23.19 0.66
CA PRO A 93 -3.20 -23.34 1.67
C PRO A 93 -2.67 -23.31 3.11
N GLY A 94 -3.39 -22.64 3.99
CA GLY A 94 -3.14 -22.65 5.43
C GLY A 94 -2.01 -21.75 5.92
N LEU A 95 -1.32 -21.03 5.02
CA LEU A 95 -0.28 -20.10 5.43
C LEU A 95 -0.88 -18.79 6.01
N PRO A 96 -0.24 -18.20 7.03
CA PRO A 96 -0.60 -16.90 7.54
C PRO A 96 -0.42 -15.81 6.47
N VAL A 97 -1.34 -14.84 6.45
CA VAL A 97 -1.38 -13.77 5.44
C VAL A 97 -1.08 -12.43 6.09
N VAL A 98 -0.09 -11.74 5.57
CA VAL A 98 0.23 -10.36 5.90
C VAL A 98 -0.17 -9.45 4.74
N LEU A 99 -0.91 -8.38 5.02
CA LEU A 99 -1.27 -7.36 4.04
C LEU A 99 -0.42 -6.11 4.28
N ILE A 100 0.24 -5.62 3.22
CA ILE A 100 1.15 -4.47 3.28
C ILE A 100 0.67 -3.43 2.26
N GLY A 101 0.20 -2.28 2.73
CA GLY A 101 -0.30 -1.21 1.87
C GLY A 101 0.50 0.07 2.00
N HIS A 102 0.83 0.68 0.86
CA HIS A 102 1.50 1.99 0.81
C HIS A 102 0.57 3.06 0.25
N SER A 103 0.52 4.24 0.90
CA SER A 103 -0.20 5.42 0.40
C SER A 103 -1.69 5.12 0.09
N MET A 104 -2.15 5.25 -1.15
CA MET A 104 -3.46 4.77 -1.62
C MET A 104 -3.68 3.29 -1.28
N GLY A 105 -2.65 2.46 -1.46
CA GLY A 105 -2.70 1.05 -1.06
C GLY A 105 -2.91 0.87 0.43
N GLY A 106 -2.49 1.83 1.24
CA GLY A 106 -2.79 1.89 2.68
C GLY A 106 -4.28 2.10 2.97
N LEU A 107 -4.96 2.98 2.22
CA LEU A 107 -6.41 3.17 2.31
C LEU A 107 -7.16 1.88 1.93
N ILE A 108 -6.78 1.28 0.80
CA ILE A 108 -7.34 0.01 0.30
C ILE A 108 -7.15 -1.09 1.35
N SER A 109 -5.95 -1.21 1.92
CA SER A 109 -5.61 -2.23 2.91
C SER A 109 -6.33 -2.02 4.24
N ALA A 110 -6.50 -0.77 4.68
CA ALA A 110 -7.31 -0.44 5.85
C ALA A 110 -8.77 -0.88 5.66
N ARG A 111 -9.36 -0.56 4.51
CA ARG A 111 -10.72 -0.99 4.18
C ARG A 111 -10.84 -2.50 4.03
N PHE A 112 -9.85 -3.15 3.42
CA PHE A 112 -9.78 -4.61 3.35
C PHE A 112 -9.78 -5.23 4.76
N ALA A 113 -8.96 -4.69 5.69
CA ALA A 113 -8.89 -5.19 7.05
C ALA A 113 -10.21 -5.02 7.82
N GLN A 114 -10.96 -3.94 7.60
CA GLN A 114 -12.30 -3.78 8.19
C GLN A 114 -13.29 -4.84 7.69
N ARG A 115 -13.19 -5.27 6.43
CA ARG A 115 -14.09 -6.26 5.80
C ARG A 115 -13.65 -7.70 6.03
N HIS A 116 -12.35 -7.96 6.04
CA HIS A 116 -11.74 -9.29 5.96
C HIS A 116 -10.60 -9.49 6.96
N GLY A 117 -10.54 -8.69 8.03
CA GLY A 117 -9.44 -8.70 9.00
C GLY A 117 -9.23 -10.04 9.68
N THR A 118 -10.29 -10.83 9.88
CA THR A 118 -10.20 -12.19 10.45
C THR A 118 -9.40 -13.18 9.60
N GLU A 119 -9.13 -12.83 8.35
CA GLU A 119 -8.37 -13.64 7.41
C GLU A 119 -6.89 -13.21 7.33
N LEU A 120 -6.53 -12.15 8.04
CA LEU A 120 -5.19 -11.61 8.11
C LEU A 120 -4.53 -11.97 9.44
N THR A 121 -3.23 -12.20 9.39
CA THR A 121 -2.39 -12.35 10.58
C THR A 121 -1.81 -11.01 11.03
N ALA A 122 -1.53 -10.11 10.10
CA ALA A 122 -1.08 -8.75 10.38
C ALA A 122 -1.41 -7.79 9.23
N LEU A 123 -1.50 -6.51 9.59
CA LEU A 123 -1.63 -5.39 8.65
C LEU A 123 -0.41 -4.47 8.81
N VAL A 124 0.20 -4.07 7.69
CA VAL A 124 1.28 -3.09 7.64
C VAL A 124 0.85 -1.92 6.77
N LEU A 125 0.92 -0.71 7.28
CA LEU A 125 0.56 0.52 6.58
C LEU A 125 1.76 1.47 6.52
N SER A 126 2.18 1.82 5.30
CA SER A 126 3.29 2.72 5.02
C SER A 126 2.76 4.02 4.41
N GLY A 127 2.96 5.16 5.07
CA GLY A 127 2.48 6.46 4.61
C GLY A 127 1.00 6.46 4.19
N PRO A 128 0.08 5.81 4.93
CA PRO A 128 -1.26 5.50 4.44
C PRO A 128 -2.11 6.76 4.27
N VAL A 129 -2.84 6.82 3.16
CA VAL A 129 -3.91 7.79 2.95
C VAL A 129 -5.10 7.39 3.83
N ILE A 130 -5.12 7.91 5.07
CA ILE A 130 -6.16 7.61 6.06
C ILE A 130 -6.34 8.82 6.99
N GLY A 131 -7.52 8.95 7.59
CA GLY A 131 -7.84 10.03 8.52
C GLY A 131 -8.04 11.36 7.82
N ASP A 132 -7.37 12.42 8.28
CA ASP A 132 -7.55 13.76 7.73
C ASP A 132 -6.54 14.07 6.63
N TRP A 133 -6.94 13.80 5.39
CA TRP A 133 -6.18 14.12 4.19
C TRP A 133 -6.90 15.16 3.34
N GLU A 134 -6.44 16.39 3.40
CA GLU A 134 -7.13 17.54 2.78
C GLU A 134 -7.03 17.59 1.25
N LEU A 135 -6.04 16.96 0.63
CA LEU A 135 -5.78 17.09 -0.80
C LEU A 135 -7.02 16.84 -1.67
N PRO A 136 -7.79 15.76 -1.49
CA PRO A 136 -8.99 15.54 -2.30
C PRO A 136 -10.04 16.64 -2.15
N ARG A 137 -10.25 17.15 -0.92
CA ARG A 137 -11.19 18.25 -0.68
C ARG A 137 -10.79 19.53 -1.42
N ARG A 138 -9.48 19.82 -1.43
CA ARG A 138 -8.93 20.97 -2.16
C ARG A 138 -9.09 20.79 -3.67
N LEU A 139 -8.80 19.61 -4.21
CA LEU A 139 -8.88 19.34 -5.65
C LEU A 139 -10.33 19.38 -6.16
N ILE A 140 -11.28 18.81 -5.41
CA ILE A 140 -12.69 18.78 -5.84
C ILE A 140 -13.34 20.16 -5.84
N ALA A 141 -12.85 21.09 -5.05
CA ALA A 141 -13.32 22.47 -4.99
C ALA A 141 -12.88 23.30 -6.21
N LEU A 142 -11.98 22.80 -7.04
CA LEU A 142 -11.54 23.46 -8.27
C LEU A 142 -12.45 23.06 -9.44
N ASP A 143 -12.69 23.99 -10.36
CA ASP A 143 -13.42 23.70 -11.61
C ASP A 143 -12.68 22.65 -12.45
N GLU A 144 -11.34 22.79 -12.56
CA GLU A 144 -10.45 21.85 -13.22
C GLU A 144 -9.37 21.39 -12.25
N ILE A 145 -9.07 20.07 -12.26
CA ILE A 145 -7.96 19.53 -11.48
C ILE A 145 -6.66 19.87 -12.22
N PRO A 146 -5.71 20.56 -11.58
CA PRO A 146 -4.49 21.00 -12.24
C PRO A 146 -3.61 19.80 -12.62
N ASP A 147 -2.95 19.92 -13.75
CA ASP A 147 -1.90 19.00 -14.17
C ASP A 147 -0.61 19.29 -13.37
N THR A 148 -0.60 18.81 -12.15
CA THR A 148 0.54 18.98 -11.24
C THR A 148 1.04 17.59 -10.85
N PRO A 149 2.12 17.11 -11.47
CA PRO A 149 2.70 15.81 -11.15
C PRO A 149 3.23 15.79 -9.72
N ILE A 150 3.28 14.59 -9.14
CA ILE A 150 3.91 14.38 -7.84
C ILE A 150 5.40 14.72 -7.95
N SER A 151 5.87 15.63 -7.10
CA SER A 151 7.28 15.98 -7.05
C SER A 151 8.12 14.78 -6.60
N PRO A 152 9.13 14.35 -7.39
CA PRO A 152 10.01 13.25 -6.98
C PRO A 152 10.69 13.50 -5.63
N ALA A 153 10.98 14.77 -5.33
CA ALA A 153 11.55 15.18 -4.05
C ALA A 153 10.60 14.99 -2.85
N ALA A 154 9.30 14.80 -3.07
CA ALA A 154 8.36 14.48 -1.99
C ALA A 154 8.32 12.97 -1.66
N LEU A 155 8.85 12.11 -2.55
CA LEU A 155 8.81 10.65 -2.40
C LEU A 155 9.89 10.16 -1.44
N SER A 156 11.15 10.55 -1.67
CA SER A 156 12.31 10.08 -0.91
C SER A 156 13.42 11.15 -0.89
N ARG A 157 14.28 11.07 0.11
CA ARG A 157 15.55 11.83 0.17
C ARG A 157 16.61 11.25 -0.77
N ASP A 158 16.44 10.00 -1.22
CA ASP A 158 17.34 9.39 -2.19
C ASP A 158 16.99 9.90 -3.61
N PRO A 159 17.88 10.70 -4.25
CA PRO A 159 17.62 11.25 -5.57
C PRO A 159 17.49 10.17 -6.66
N ALA A 160 18.08 8.99 -6.45
CA ALA A 160 17.98 7.88 -7.41
C ALA A 160 16.54 7.35 -7.49
N VAL A 161 15.81 7.36 -6.37
CA VAL A 161 14.38 6.99 -6.33
C VAL A 161 13.55 7.94 -7.17
N GLY A 162 13.77 9.25 -7.01
CA GLY A 162 13.09 10.27 -7.80
C GLY A 162 13.39 10.14 -9.30
N ALA A 163 14.66 9.90 -9.66
CA ALA A 163 15.07 9.70 -11.05
C ALA A 163 14.42 8.45 -11.67
N ALA A 164 14.41 7.34 -10.94
CA ALA A 164 13.74 6.10 -11.38
C ALA A 164 12.23 6.30 -11.56
N TYR A 165 11.57 6.99 -10.60
CA TYR A 165 10.15 7.32 -10.69
C TYR A 165 9.82 8.12 -11.97
N MET A 166 10.61 9.16 -12.28
CA MET A 166 10.39 10.00 -13.47
C MET A 166 10.68 9.28 -14.79
N ALA A 167 11.58 8.30 -14.78
CA ALA A 167 11.96 7.54 -15.98
C ALA A 167 11.04 6.34 -16.25
N ASP A 168 10.17 5.96 -15.31
CA ASP A 168 9.35 4.77 -15.41
C ASP A 168 8.10 5.02 -16.26
N PRO A 169 7.95 4.36 -17.43
CA PRO A 169 6.80 4.57 -18.33
C PRO A 169 5.48 4.00 -17.77
N LEU A 170 5.52 3.19 -16.72
CA LEU A 170 4.33 2.66 -16.06
C LEU A 170 3.81 3.57 -14.95
N VAL A 171 4.60 4.58 -14.55
CA VAL A 171 4.20 5.60 -13.59
C VAL A 171 3.39 6.69 -14.30
N TRP A 172 2.29 7.10 -13.67
CA TRP A 172 1.45 8.19 -14.16
C TRP A 172 1.99 9.54 -13.70
N HIS A 173 2.21 10.44 -14.64
CA HIS A 173 2.71 11.80 -14.37
C HIS A 173 1.69 12.90 -14.67
N GLY A 174 0.47 12.53 -15.10
CA GLY A 174 -0.59 13.49 -15.39
C GLY A 174 -1.47 13.83 -14.19
N PRO A 175 -2.54 14.61 -14.40
CA PRO A 175 -3.45 15.05 -13.33
C PRO A 175 -4.21 13.87 -12.72
N MET A 176 -4.67 14.06 -11.49
CA MET A 176 -5.66 13.17 -10.88
C MET A 176 -7.00 13.30 -11.61
N LYS A 177 -7.73 12.21 -11.76
CA LYS A 177 -9.06 12.23 -12.34
C LYS A 177 -10.11 12.57 -11.30
N ARG A 178 -11.07 13.44 -11.64
CA ARG A 178 -12.12 13.88 -10.73
C ARG A 178 -12.89 12.71 -10.10
N PRO A 179 -13.34 11.67 -10.83
CA PRO A 179 -14.02 10.54 -10.20
C PRO A 179 -13.14 9.82 -9.16
N THR A 180 -11.83 9.73 -9.40
CA THR A 180 -10.88 9.13 -8.44
C THR A 180 -10.73 10.01 -7.19
N VAL A 181 -10.67 11.34 -7.34
CA VAL A 181 -10.63 12.27 -6.19
C VAL A 181 -11.89 12.14 -5.34
N GLU A 182 -13.06 12.07 -5.98
CA GLU A 182 -14.35 11.84 -5.31
C GLU A 182 -14.39 10.48 -4.61
N SER A 183 -13.84 9.45 -5.25
CA SER A 183 -13.75 8.11 -4.67
C SER A 183 -12.84 8.08 -3.43
N PHE A 184 -11.72 8.81 -3.43
CA PHE A 184 -10.92 9.00 -2.22
C PHE A 184 -11.72 9.57 -1.06
N LEU A 185 -12.50 10.65 -1.29
CA LEU A 185 -13.32 11.26 -0.25
C LEU A 185 -14.33 10.29 0.34
N ARG A 186 -15.07 9.59 -0.53
CA ARG A 186 -16.06 8.58 -0.10
C ARG A 186 -15.42 7.48 0.72
N THR A 187 -14.25 7.00 0.29
CA THR A 187 -13.58 5.87 0.95
C THR A 187 -12.94 6.28 2.28
N LEU A 188 -12.39 7.50 2.37
CA LEU A 188 -11.93 8.05 3.65
C LEU A 188 -13.07 8.12 4.69
N GLU A 189 -14.26 8.59 4.27
CA GLU A 189 -15.45 8.57 5.13
C GLU A 189 -15.89 7.15 5.50
N THR A 190 -15.86 6.24 4.54
CA THR A 190 -16.25 4.84 4.74
C THR A 190 -15.32 4.17 5.76
N VAL A 191 -14.01 4.39 5.64
CA VAL A 191 -13.03 3.86 6.59
C VAL A 191 -13.20 4.49 7.98
N ALA A 192 -13.42 5.81 8.06
CA ALA A 192 -13.64 6.50 9.33
C ALA A 192 -14.90 6.00 10.07
N LYS A 193 -15.95 5.62 9.33
CA LYS A 193 -17.22 5.09 9.87
C LYS A 193 -17.20 3.56 10.07
N GLY A 194 -16.24 2.87 9.46
CA GLY A 194 -16.18 1.40 9.43
C GLY A 194 -15.74 0.74 10.75
N GLY A 195 -15.36 1.53 11.74
CA GLY A 195 -14.88 1.03 13.03
C GLY A 195 -13.41 0.57 13.00
N ASP A 196 -12.97 0.03 14.11
CA ASP A 196 -11.62 -0.50 14.24
C ASP A 196 -11.48 -1.93 13.69
N ILE A 197 -10.24 -2.39 13.58
CA ILE A 197 -9.89 -3.73 13.06
C ILE A 197 -9.71 -4.78 14.19
N GLY A 198 -10.26 -4.52 15.37
CA GLY A 198 -10.21 -5.44 16.50
C GLY A 198 -8.78 -5.69 16.98
N ARG A 199 -8.45 -6.97 17.19
CA ARG A 199 -7.14 -7.39 17.68
C ARG A 199 -6.11 -7.70 16.57
N LEU A 200 -6.42 -7.35 15.31
CA LEU A 200 -5.46 -7.54 14.22
C LEU A 200 -4.21 -6.71 14.49
N PRO A 201 -3.01 -7.33 14.58
CA PRO A 201 -1.77 -6.59 14.75
C PRO A 201 -1.54 -5.61 13.60
N LEU A 202 -1.33 -4.34 13.93
CA LEU A 202 -1.09 -3.25 12.99
C LEU A 202 0.31 -2.69 13.19
N LEU A 203 1.12 -2.67 12.12
CA LEU A 203 2.35 -1.88 12.04
C LEU A 203 2.08 -0.64 11.20
N TRP A 204 2.33 0.53 11.76
CA TRP A 204 2.30 1.80 11.06
C TRP A 204 3.69 2.38 10.89
N LEU A 205 4.10 2.58 9.63
CA LEU A 205 5.38 3.14 9.21
C LEU A 205 5.14 4.50 8.54
N HIS A 206 5.83 5.57 8.97
CA HIS A 206 5.61 6.90 8.38
C HIS A 206 6.86 7.77 8.49
N GLY A 207 7.10 8.59 7.48
CA GLY A 207 8.11 9.64 7.54
C GLY A 207 7.56 10.92 8.18
N ASP A 208 8.29 11.58 9.07
CA ASP A 208 7.80 12.81 9.69
C ASP A 208 7.90 14.06 8.80
N ASP A 209 8.67 13.99 7.67
CA ASP A 209 8.70 15.00 6.60
C ASP A 209 7.85 14.56 5.37
N ASP A 210 6.86 13.69 5.56
CA ASP A 210 5.92 13.32 4.51
C ASP A 210 5.00 14.50 4.17
N ARG A 211 5.19 15.05 2.96
CA ARG A 211 4.46 16.23 2.46
C ARG A 211 3.30 15.85 1.53
N LEU A 212 3.18 14.59 1.13
CA LEU A 212 2.08 14.08 0.32
C LEU A 212 0.92 13.63 1.20
N VAL A 213 1.24 12.91 2.26
CA VAL A 213 0.27 12.43 3.25
C VAL A 213 0.78 12.82 4.65
N PRO A 214 0.39 14.01 5.14
CA PRO A 214 0.92 14.54 6.40
C PRO A 214 0.70 13.61 7.58
N LEU A 215 1.76 13.35 8.35
CA LEU A 215 1.78 12.48 9.52
C LEU A 215 0.63 12.73 10.49
N ALA A 216 0.32 14.01 10.75
CA ALA A 216 -0.72 14.40 11.72
C ALA A 216 -2.11 13.90 11.31
N GLY A 217 -2.45 14.01 10.01
CA GLY A 217 -3.73 13.54 9.50
C GLY A 217 -3.84 12.01 9.52
N SER A 218 -2.77 11.30 9.09
CA SER A 218 -2.72 9.84 9.14
C SER A 218 -2.82 9.31 10.57
N ARG A 219 -2.21 9.98 11.54
CA ARG A 219 -2.28 9.60 12.97
C ARG A 219 -3.70 9.51 13.47
N VAL A 220 -4.55 10.47 13.11
CA VAL A 220 -5.98 10.43 13.47
C VAL A 220 -6.65 9.16 12.94
N GLY A 221 -6.44 8.85 11.65
CA GLY A 221 -7.02 7.66 11.03
C GLY A 221 -6.47 6.34 11.61
N ILE A 222 -5.17 6.28 11.90
CA ILE A 222 -4.54 5.10 12.52
C ILE A 222 -5.09 4.87 13.93
N GLN A 223 -5.29 5.90 14.73
CA GLN A 223 -5.87 5.79 16.07
C GLN A 223 -7.33 5.29 16.04
N GLN A 224 -8.10 5.73 15.03
CA GLN A 224 -9.47 5.24 14.83
C GLN A 224 -9.52 3.80 14.32
N LEU A 225 -8.59 3.43 13.42
CA LEU A 225 -8.53 2.10 12.83
C LEU A 225 -8.00 1.04 13.80
N SER A 226 -7.07 1.40 14.67
CA SER A 226 -6.41 0.46 15.57
C SER A 226 -7.34 -0.01 16.69
N GLY A 227 -7.54 -1.30 16.81
CA GLY A 227 -8.25 -1.95 17.93
C GLY A 227 -7.38 -2.22 19.16
N GLY A 228 -6.23 -1.53 19.28
CA GLY A 228 -5.35 -1.60 20.47
C GLY A 228 -4.08 -2.44 20.31
N VAL A 229 -3.85 -3.09 19.18
CA VAL A 229 -2.60 -3.81 18.89
C VAL A 229 -1.82 -3.04 17.82
N LEU A 230 -1.26 -1.90 18.20
CA LEU A 230 -0.54 -0.99 17.32
C LEU A 230 0.96 -0.95 17.64
N THR A 231 1.77 -1.15 16.62
CA THR A 231 3.20 -0.82 16.60
C THR A 231 3.40 0.38 15.69
N GLU A 232 3.93 1.47 16.24
CA GLU A 232 4.22 2.70 15.50
C GLU A 232 5.73 2.85 15.27
N ARG A 233 6.12 3.23 14.05
CA ARG A 233 7.48 3.60 13.68
C ARG A 233 7.45 4.86 12.84
N ILE A 234 7.95 5.95 13.40
CA ILE A 234 8.07 7.25 12.72
C ILE A 234 9.53 7.52 12.47
N TYR A 235 9.87 7.81 11.22
CA TYR A 235 11.27 7.96 10.78
C TYR A 235 11.62 9.44 10.60
N PRO A 236 12.54 9.97 11.41
CA PRO A 236 12.92 11.39 11.35
C PRO A 236 13.50 11.80 9.98
N GLY A 237 12.94 12.88 9.43
CA GLY A 237 13.30 13.44 8.13
C GLY A 237 12.91 12.58 6.93
N ALA A 238 12.39 11.37 7.12
CA ALA A 238 11.95 10.52 6.02
C ALA A 238 10.69 11.12 5.37
N ARG A 239 10.58 10.90 4.05
CA ARG A 239 9.48 11.36 3.22
C ARG A 239 8.44 10.26 3.01
N HIS A 240 7.67 10.34 1.93
CA HIS A 240 6.50 9.49 1.70
C HIS A 240 6.80 8.00 1.53
N GLU A 241 7.79 7.66 0.71
CA GLU A 241 8.14 6.27 0.38
C GLU A 241 9.18 5.71 1.35
N VAL A 242 8.79 5.38 2.59
CA VAL A 242 9.76 4.92 3.61
C VAL A 242 10.51 3.64 3.21
N PHE A 243 9.93 2.78 2.38
CA PHE A 243 10.61 1.60 1.83
C PHE A 243 11.70 1.94 0.82
N ASN A 244 11.68 3.14 0.26
CA ASN A 244 12.64 3.64 -0.71
C ASN A 244 13.52 4.77 -0.14
N GLU A 245 13.47 5.00 1.17
CA GLU A 245 14.21 6.06 1.83
C GLU A 245 15.69 5.74 2.03
N THR A 246 16.49 6.76 2.32
CA THR A 246 17.92 6.60 2.62
C THR A 246 18.19 5.71 3.83
N ASN A 247 17.24 5.64 4.76
CA ASN A 247 17.27 4.76 5.93
C ASN A 247 16.40 3.50 5.79
N ARG A 248 16.08 3.06 4.56
CA ARG A 248 15.21 1.89 4.31
C ARG A 248 15.67 0.61 4.99
N ALA A 249 16.97 0.46 5.25
CA ALA A 249 17.49 -0.69 5.99
C ALA A 249 16.91 -0.78 7.42
N GLU A 250 16.76 0.37 8.10
CA GLU A 250 16.07 0.47 9.40
C GLU A 250 14.59 0.12 9.28
N VAL A 251 13.93 0.65 8.24
CA VAL A 251 12.51 0.36 7.97
C VAL A 251 12.27 -1.13 7.75
N PHE A 252 13.12 -1.79 6.97
CA PHE A 252 13.04 -3.23 6.75
C PHE A 252 13.35 -4.05 8.01
N ALA A 253 14.27 -3.60 8.86
CA ALA A 253 14.55 -4.24 10.13
C ALA A 253 13.35 -4.14 11.09
N ASP A 254 12.67 -3.00 11.14
CA ASP A 254 11.46 -2.84 11.95
C ASP A 254 10.29 -3.68 11.42
N LEU A 255 10.11 -3.72 10.09
CA LEU A 255 9.11 -4.58 9.44
C LEU A 255 9.32 -6.05 9.80
N THR A 256 10.53 -6.57 9.60
CA THR A 256 10.83 -7.99 9.82
C THR A 256 10.73 -8.36 11.29
N ARG A 257 11.20 -7.49 12.20
CA ARG A 257 11.03 -7.69 13.66
C ARG A 257 9.55 -7.76 14.07
N PHE A 258 8.71 -6.88 13.51
CA PHE A 258 7.27 -6.92 13.77
C PHE A 258 6.66 -8.22 13.25
N LEU A 259 6.98 -8.64 12.02
CA LEU A 259 6.46 -9.88 11.43
C LEU A 259 6.88 -11.12 12.22
N ASP A 260 8.13 -11.18 12.67
CA ASP A 260 8.61 -12.31 13.50
C ASP A 260 7.87 -12.35 14.85
N GLY A 261 7.68 -11.20 15.51
CA GLY A 261 6.94 -11.12 16.78
C GLY A 261 5.46 -11.52 16.68
N VAL A 262 4.81 -11.29 15.53
CA VAL A 262 3.39 -11.65 15.34
C VAL A 262 3.22 -13.11 14.92
N LEU A 263 4.21 -13.69 14.24
CA LEU A 263 4.11 -15.05 13.68
C LEU A 263 4.66 -16.12 14.61
N ASP A 264 5.44 -15.73 15.60
CA ASP A 264 5.99 -16.63 16.63
C ASP A 264 5.13 -16.65 17.93
N SER A 265 4.06 -15.81 17.98
CA SER A 265 3.10 -15.72 19.09
C SER A 265 1.85 -16.56 18.82
#